data_e8e098e54ba732ffb61d1ae1731443ca
#
_entry.id   e8e098e54ba732ffb61d1ae1731443ca
#
_cell.length_a   1.000
_cell.length_b   1.000
_cell.length_c   1.000
_cell.angle_alpha   90.00
_cell.angle_beta   90.00
_cell.angle_gamma   90.00
#
_symmetry.space_group_name_H-M   'P 1'
#
loop_
_entity.id
_entity.type
_entity.pdbx_description
1 polymer ?
#
loop_
_entity_poly.entity_id
_entity_poly.type
_entity_poly.pdbx_seq_one_letter_code
_entity_poly.pdbx_strand_id
1 'polypeptide(L)'
;KTLKSIQFMTFGESKMKLNLGAGKDIKDGFVNHDISQLPGIDIVFDLNLYPWPWEDGSFEEVVANDILEHLDNFMQAMEELHRILAPNGVVKLSVPYWNSCSRYIDPTHKIGFHEDTFKFFDPSSHYCQERYYYTKARFSIEKETFVLAPFHPYFWIPKLPLIKINNTILKRVFGFIGNVLISNFIL
;
A
#
# COMPACT_ATOMS: atom_id res chain seq x y z
N LYS A 1 9.79 13.74 -33.15
CA LYS A 1 9.49 12.79 -32.04
C LYS A 1 8.01 12.91 -31.76
N THR A 2 7.24 11.91 -32.21
CA THR A 2 5.79 11.87 -32.14
C THR A 2 5.40 11.50 -30.72
N LEU A 3 4.68 12.38 -30.02
CA LEU A 3 4.03 12.09 -28.77
C LEU A 3 3.03 10.94 -29.03
N LYS A 4 3.29 9.75 -28.44
CA LYS A 4 2.28 8.69 -28.39
C LYS A 4 1.15 9.21 -27.52
N SER A 5 -0.04 9.33 -28.10
CA SER A 5 -1.25 9.61 -27.36
C SER A 5 -1.47 8.51 -26.33
N ILE A 6 -1.55 8.86 -25.06
CA ILE A 6 -2.00 7.97 -24.00
C ILE A 6 -3.49 7.75 -24.27
N GLN A 7 -3.86 6.54 -24.65
CA GLN A 7 -5.23 6.16 -24.89
C GLN A 7 -5.79 5.67 -23.54
N PHE A 8 -6.67 6.45 -22.94
CA PHE A 8 -7.39 6.02 -21.74
C PHE A 8 -8.30 4.85 -22.11
N MET A 9 -8.18 3.76 -21.37
CA MET A 9 -9.10 2.62 -21.52
C MET A 9 -10.40 2.96 -20.81
N THR A 10 -11.47 3.21 -21.57
CA THR A 10 -12.83 3.29 -21.05
C THR A 10 -13.39 1.87 -20.95
N PHE A 11 -13.60 1.39 -19.75
CA PHE A 11 -14.33 0.15 -19.47
C PHE A 11 -15.74 0.52 -19.01
N GLY A 12 -16.77 -0.20 -19.53
CA GLY A 12 -18.17 0.02 -19.16
C GLY A 12 -18.44 -0.25 -17.66
N GLU A 13 -19.62 0.08 -17.18
CA GLU A 13 -20.12 0.26 -15.78
C GLU A 13 -19.74 -0.78 -14.69
N SER A 14 -18.97 -1.81 -14.96
CA SER A 14 -18.45 -2.70 -13.92
C SER A 14 -17.19 -2.07 -13.30
N LYS A 15 -17.27 -1.72 -12.04
CA LYS A 15 -16.16 -1.19 -11.26
C LYS A 15 -15.02 -2.23 -11.23
N MET A 16 -13.82 -1.79 -11.59
CA MET A 16 -12.64 -2.65 -11.69
C MET A 16 -11.94 -2.81 -10.33
N LYS A 17 -11.09 -3.81 -10.24
CA LYS A 17 -10.15 -4.01 -9.14
C LYS A 17 -8.72 -3.90 -9.64
N LEU A 18 -7.84 -3.32 -8.84
CA LEU A 18 -6.45 -3.08 -9.21
C LEU A 18 -5.49 -3.72 -8.22
N ASN A 19 -4.49 -4.42 -8.74
CA ASN A 19 -3.38 -4.98 -7.97
C ASN A 19 -2.10 -4.25 -8.36
N LEU A 20 -1.66 -3.32 -7.52
CA LEU A 20 -0.47 -2.49 -7.74
C LEU A 20 0.80 -3.24 -7.32
N GLY A 21 1.82 -3.23 -8.18
CA GLY A 21 3.07 -3.92 -7.92
C GLY A 21 2.87 -5.41 -7.75
N ALA A 22 2.12 -6.02 -8.67
CA ALA A 22 1.70 -7.41 -8.56
C ALA A 22 2.87 -8.41 -8.51
N GLY A 23 4.00 -8.08 -9.17
CA GLY A 23 5.13 -8.99 -9.24
C GLY A 23 4.71 -10.38 -9.73
N LYS A 24 4.83 -11.36 -8.84
CA LYS A 24 4.38 -12.75 -9.09
C LYS A 24 3.02 -13.06 -8.42
N ASP A 25 2.47 -12.15 -7.63
CA ASP A 25 1.18 -12.30 -6.95
C ASP A 25 0.03 -11.83 -7.85
N ILE A 26 -0.15 -12.54 -8.96
CA ILE A 26 -1.21 -12.26 -9.93
C ILE A 26 -2.57 -12.60 -9.31
N LYS A 27 -3.51 -11.66 -9.39
CA LYS A 27 -4.86 -11.81 -8.86
C LYS A 27 -5.89 -11.93 -9.97
N ASP A 28 -6.63 -13.02 -9.97
CA ASP A 28 -7.75 -13.21 -10.91
C ASP A 28 -8.85 -12.16 -10.66
N GLY A 29 -9.36 -11.58 -11.73
CA GLY A 29 -10.40 -10.55 -11.66
C GLY A 29 -9.88 -9.15 -11.28
N PHE A 30 -8.56 -8.96 -11.17
CA PHE A 30 -7.89 -7.68 -11.01
C PHE A 30 -7.16 -7.27 -12.28
N VAL A 31 -7.03 -5.98 -12.50
CA VAL A 31 -6.02 -5.42 -13.39
C VAL A 31 -4.68 -5.53 -12.64
N ASN A 32 -3.77 -6.37 -13.10
CA ASN A 32 -2.47 -6.58 -12.49
C ASN A 32 -1.45 -5.62 -13.10
N HIS A 33 -0.90 -4.76 -12.27
CA HIS A 33 0.07 -3.75 -12.65
C HIS A 33 1.43 -4.04 -12.03
N ASP A 34 2.50 -3.77 -12.78
CA ASP A 34 3.89 -3.75 -12.29
C ASP A 34 4.74 -2.78 -13.11
N ILE A 35 5.92 -2.40 -12.59
CA ILE A 35 6.92 -1.65 -13.34
C ILE A 35 7.59 -2.51 -14.43
N SER A 36 7.60 -3.83 -14.22
CA SER A 36 8.24 -4.82 -15.09
C SER A 36 7.22 -5.66 -15.85
N GLN A 37 7.52 -5.97 -17.11
CA GLN A 37 6.71 -6.88 -17.90
C GLN A 37 6.95 -8.33 -17.46
N LEU A 38 6.11 -8.82 -16.55
CA LEU A 38 6.11 -10.21 -16.07
C LEU A 38 4.87 -10.96 -16.59
N PRO A 39 4.89 -12.31 -16.58
CA PRO A 39 3.70 -13.09 -16.94
C PRO A 39 2.51 -12.73 -16.04
N GLY A 40 1.36 -12.44 -16.66
CA GLY A 40 0.12 -12.07 -15.96
C GLY A 40 0.00 -10.59 -15.62
N ILE A 41 0.97 -9.73 -15.98
CA ILE A 41 0.87 -8.28 -15.85
C ILE A 41 0.10 -7.72 -17.03
N ASP A 42 -0.98 -6.99 -16.72
CA ASP A 42 -1.86 -6.36 -17.70
C ASP A 42 -1.36 -4.97 -18.10
N ILE A 43 -0.84 -4.22 -17.13
CA ILE A 43 -0.36 -2.84 -17.32
C ILE A 43 1.05 -2.70 -16.76
N VAL A 44 1.97 -2.19 -17.59
CA VAL A 44 3.33 -1.84 -17.19
C VAL A 44 3.45 -0.33 -17.11
N PHE A 45 3.77 0.18 -15.91
CA PHE A 45 3.88 1.62 -15.67
C PHE A 45 4.78 1.89 -14.45
N ASP A 46 5.52 2.99 -14.45
CA ASP A 46 6.27 3.45 -13.28
C ASP A 46 5.41 4.38 -12.41
N LEU A 47 5.05 3.92 -11.21
CA LEU A 47 4.21 4.68 -10.26
C LEU A 47 4.88 5.96 -9.72
N ASN A 48 6.16 6.21 -10.01
CA ASN A 48 6.79 7.50 -9.75
C ASN A 48 6.47 8.56 -10.83
N LEU A 49 5.82 8.16 -11.92
CA LEU A 49 5.34 9.07 -12.96
C LEU A 49 3.88 9.44 -12.69
N TYR A 50 3.59 10.72 -12.64
CA TYR A 50 2.27 11.24 -12.32
C TYR A 50 1.71 12.08 -13.49
N PRO A 51 0.37 12.10 -13.70
CA PRO A 51 -0.64 11.29 -13.04
C PRO A 51 -0.57 9.81 -13.47
N TRP A 52 -1.09 8.92 -12.61
CA TRP A 52 -1.23 7.51 -12.98
C TRP A 52 -2.21 7.32 -14.15
N PRO A 53 -2.04 6.26 -14.98
CA PRO A 53 -2.73 6.13 -16.27
C PRO A 53 -4.20 5.70 -16.14
N TRP A 54 -4.79 5.79 -14.99
CA TRP A 54 -6.18 5.43 -14.73
C TRP A 54 -7.05 6.66 -14.52
N GLU A 55 -8.33 6.56 -14.93
CA GLU A 55 -9.31 7.62 -14.73
C GLU A 55 -9.75 7.74 -13.27
N ASP A 56 -10.31 8.91 -12.90
CA ASP A 56 -10.87 9.15 -11.58
C ASP A 56 -12.00 8.15 -11.29
N GLY A 57 -12.00 7.57 -10.10
CA GLY A 57 -13.08 6.69 -9.65
C GLY A 57 -13.20 5.35 -10.38
N SER A 58 -12.13 4.89 -11.06
CA SER A 58 -12.15 3.66 -11.89
C SER A 58 -12.26 2.38 -11.08
N PHE A 59 -11.77 2.37 -9.83
CA PHE A 59 -11.61 1.14 -9.07
C PHE A 59 -12.46 1.10 -7.81
N GLU A 60 -13.15 -0.02 -7.59
CA GLU A 60 -13.84 -0.30 -6.33
C GLU A 60 -12.91 -0.89 -5.25
N GLU A 61 -11.83 -1.53 -5.69
CA GLU A 61 -10.83 -2.13 -4.81
C GLU A 61 -9.43 -1.93 -5.40
N VAL A 62 -8.51 -1.46 -4.57
CA VAL A 62 -7.08 -1.41 -4.89
C VAL A 62 -6.31 -2.19 -3.84
N VAL A 63 -5.45 -3.10 -4.27
CA VAL A 63 -4.49 -3.82 -3.42
C VAL A 63 -3.10 -3.31 -3.74
N ALA A 64 -2.32 -2.92 -2.72
CA ALA A 64 -0.94 -2.49 -2.86
C ALA A 64 -0.11 -3.09 -1.71
N ASN A 65 0.55 -4.19 -2.01
CA ASN A 65 1.37 -4.92 -1.05
C ASN A 65 2.84 -4.61 -1.29
N ASP A 66 3.50 -4.04 -0.27
CA ASP A 66 4.93 -3.74 -0.29
C ASP A 66 5.35 -2.91 -1.53
N ILE A 67 4.65 -1.79 -1.76
CA ILE A 67 4.84 -0.89 -2.90
C ILE A 67 5.11 0.55 -2.47
N LEU A 68 4.36 1.06 -1.47
CA LEU A 68 4.44 2.47 -1.10
C LEU A 68 5.81 2.87 -0.56
N GLU A 69 6.55 1.95 0.04
CA GLU A 69 7.92 2.14 0.53
C GLU A 69 8.95 2.39 -0.57
N HIS A 70 8.64 1.99 -1.81
CA HIS A 70 9.53 2.17 -2.97
C HIS A 70 9.31 3.49 -3.69
N LEU A 71 8.19 4.19 -3.43
CA LEU A 71 7.83 5.40 -4.17
C LEU A 71 8.59 6.63 -3.67
N ASP A 72 8.90 7.54 -4.59
CA ASP A 72 9.61 8.78 -4.29
C ASP A 72 8.76 9.78 -3.50
N ASN A 73 7.46 9.82 -3.80
CA ASN A 73 6.52 10.76 -3.20
C ASN A 73 5.29 10.03 -2.65
N PHE A 74 5.38 9.61 -1.38
CA PHE A 74 4.28 8.95 -0.68
C PHE A 74 2.98 9.77 -0.65
N MET A 75 3.08 11.08 -0.42
CA MET A 75 1.88 11.93 -0.37
C MET A 75 1.14 11.94 -1.70
N GLN A 76 1.87 12.09 -2.80
CA GLN A 76 1.30 12.10 -4.14
C GLN A 76 0.73 10.73 -4.53
N ALA A 77 1.39 9.64 -4.11
CA ALA A 77 0.85 8.28 -4.31
C ALA A 77 -0.49 8.09 -3.59
N MET A 78 -0.63 8.60 -2.35
CA MET A 78 -1.90 8.57 -1.63
C MET A 78 -2.98 9.44 -2.30
N GLU A 79 -2.61 10.55 -2.90
CA GLU A 79 -3.54 11.39 -3.69
C GLU A 79 -4.01 10.66 -4.94
N GLU A 80 -3.12 9.95 -5.63
CA GLU A 80 -3.50 9.15 -6.79
C GLU A 80 -4.38 7.95 -6.40
N LEU A 81 -4.05 7.25 -5.31
CA LEU A 81 -4.93 6.21 -4.76
C LEU A 81 -6.34 6.74 -4.48
N HIS A 82 -6.44 7.92 -3.86
CA HIS A 82 -7.72 8.56 -3.59
C HIS A 82 -8.44 8.95 -4.90
N ARG A 83 -7.73 9.44 -5.89
CA ARG A 83 -8.30 9.87 -7.18
C ARG A 83 -8.89 8.70 -7.97
N ILE A 84 -8.15 7.58 -8.05
CA ILE A 84 -8.57 6.42 -8.84
C ILE A 84 -9.61 5.54 -8.16
N LEU A 85 -9.79 5.65 -6.83
CA LEU A 85 -10.83 4.94 -6.10
C LEU A 85 -12.22 5.54 -6.39
N ALA A 86 -13.16 4.65 -6.68
CA ALA A 86 -14.58 5.01 -6.76
C ALA A 86 -15.11 5.46 -5.38
N PRO A 87 -16.21 6.22 -5.32
CA PRO A 87 -16.90 6.49 -4.06
C PRO A 87 -17.19 5.19 -3.30
N ASN A 88 -16.80 5.14 -2.03
CA ASN A 88 -16.84 3.95 -1.16
C ASN A 88 -15.94 2.80 -1.62
N GLY A 89 -14.98 3.06 -2.52
CA GLY A 89 -13.94 2.10 -2.87
C GLY A 89 -13.00 1.82 -1.72
N VAL A 90 -12.40 0.65 -1.72
CA VAL A 90 -11.53 0.16 -0.65
C VAL A 90 -10.09 0.05 -1.14
N VAL A 91 -9.15 0.57 -0.37
CA VAL A 91 -7.73 0.30 -0.56
C VAL A 91 -7.22 -0.64 0.54
N LYS A 92 -6.51 -1.70 0.15
CA LYS A 92 -5.86 -2.65 1.05
C LYS A 92 -4.36 -2.50 0.89
N LEU A 93 -3.69 -2.08 1.95
CA LEU A 93 -2.27 -1.81 1.95
C LEU A 93 -1.52 -2.76 2.86
N SER A 94 -0.34 -3.20 2.41
CA SER A 94 0.67 -3.85 3.26
C SER A 94 1.98 -3.09 3.08
N VAL A 95 2.60 -2.70 4.19
CA VAL A 95 3.87 -1.94 4.17
C VAL A 95 4.78 -2.40 5.30
N PRO A 96 6.11 -2.32 5.15
CA PRO A 96 7.04 -2.65 6.21
C PRO A 96 6.91 -1.64 7.35
N TYR A 97 6.80 -2.16 8.56
CA TYR A 97 6.78 -1.33 9.76
C TYR A 97 8.15 -0.67 9.95
N TRP A 98 8.17 0.58 10.43
CA TRP A 98 9.37 1.44 10.46
C TRP A 98 10.58 0.80 11.16
N ASN A 99 10.37 -0.05 12.17
CA ASN A 99 11.43 -0.72 12.94
C ASN A 99 11.59 -2.21 12.60
N SER A 100 10.99 -2.69 11.50
CA SER A 100 11.13 -4.07 11.07
C SER A 100 12.40 -4.31 10.27
N CYS A 101 12.93 -5.54 10.31
CA CYS A 101 14.05 -5.93 9.46
C CYS A 101 13.71 -5.77 7.97
N SER A 102 12.47 -6.06 7.56
CA SER A 102 12.04 -5.93 6.16
C SER A 102 12.24 -4.51 5.61
N ARG A 103 12.11 -3.48 6.47
CA ARG A 103 12.39 -2.10 6.08
C ARG A 103 13.81 -1.87 5.55
N TYR A 104 14.79 -2.62 6.06
CA TYR A 104 16.21 -2.41 5.80
C TYR A 104 16.86 -3.48 4.92
N ILE A 105 16.23 -4.62 4.71
CA ILE A 105 16.77 -5.70 3.89
C ILE A 105 16.77 -5.32 2.41
N ASP A 106 15.70 -4.69 1.94
CA ASP A 106 15.60 -4.23 0.56
C ASP A 106 16.24 -2.83 0.44
N PRO A 107 17.30 -2.67 -0.38
CA PRO A 107 17.99 -1.39 -0.54
C PRO A 107 17.16 -0.34 -1.28
N THR A 108 16.04 -0.72 -1.90
CA THR A 108 15.15 0.18 -2.63
C THR A 108 14.04 0.79 -1.77
N HIS A 109 13.90 0.36 -0.50
CA HIS A 109 12.97 0.96 0.45
C HIS A 109 13.40 2.35 0.87
N LYS A 110 12.62 3.36 0.55
CA LYS A 110 12.89 4.78 0.84
C LYS A 110 12.36 5.21 2.18
N ILE A 111 11.16 4.72 2.57
CA ILE A 111 10.49 5.10 3.82
C ILE A 111 10.08 3.87 4.63
N GLY A 112 9.88 4.07 5.94
CA GLY A 112 9.24 3.12 6.84
C GLY A 112 7.96 3.74 7.40
N PHE A 113 6.98 2.92 7.74
CA PHE A 113 5.65 3.35 8.14
C PHE A 113 5.40 3.07 9.62
N HIS A 114 4.86 4.07 10.30
CA HIS A 114 4.34 3.98 11.66
C HIS A 114 2.83 3.76 11.61
N GLU A 115 2.21 3.20 12.65
CA GLU A 115 0.75 3.04 12.72
C GLU A 115 -0.02 4.35 12.61
N ASP A 116 0.62 5.47 12.98
CA ASP A 116 -0.01 6.78 12.87
C ASP A 116 0.20 7.45 11.49
N THR A 117 1.05 6.89 10.61
CA THR A 117 1.35 7.51 9.31
C THR A 117 0.08 7.72 8.47
N PHE A 118 -0.79 6.71 8.42
CA PHE A 118 -2.00 6.78 7.61
C PHE A 118 -3.12 7.60 8.26
N LYS A 119 -3.03 7.87 9.57
CA LYS A 119 -3.99 8.72 10.29
C LYS A 119 -3.97 10.18 9.86
N PHE A 120 -2.93 10.61 9.13
CA PHE A 120 -2.88 11.93 8.49
C PHE A 120 -3.90 12.07 7.36
N PHE A 121 -4.44 10.97 6.86
CA PHE A 121 -5.48 10.96 5.83
C PHE A 121 -6.88 10.73 6.40
N ASP A 122 -7.03 10.30 7.66
CA ASP A 122 -8.32 9.99 8.29
C ASP A 122 -8.91 11.23 8.98
N PRO A 123 -10.07 11.76 8.49
CA PRO A 123 -10.70 12.94 9.07
C PRO A 123 -11.10 12.79 10.55
N SER A 124 -11.27 11.56 11.04
CA SER A 124 -11.57 11.30 12.46
C SER A 124 -10.36 11.47 13.36
N SER A 125 -9.16 11.46 12.79
CA SER A 125 -7.90 11.58 13.52
C SER A 125 -7.50 13.04 13.77
N HIS A 126 -6.97 13.33 14.98
CA HIS A 126 -6.39 14.63 15.29
C HIS A 126 -5.21 14.98 14.37
N TYR A 127 -4.42 14.02 13.91
CA TYR A 127 -3.34 14.25 12.95
C TYR A 127 -3.84 14.89 11.66
N CYS A 128 -4.93 14.35 11.10
CA CYS A 128 -5.55 14.92 9.90
C CYS A 128 -6.19 16.28 10.18
N GLN A 129 -6.88 16.44 11.32
CA GLN A 129 -7.55 17.69 11.69
C GLN A 129 -6.57 18.85 11.86
N GLU A 130 -5.44 18.62 12.51
CA GLU A 130 -4.41 19.64 12.72
C GLU A 130 -3.63 19.97 11.43
N ARG A 131 -3.52 19.03 10.49
CA ARG A 131 -2.69 19.15 9.28
C ARG A 131 -3.49 18.90 8.01
N TYR A 132 -4.76 19.31 8.02
CA TYR A 132 -5.68 19.12 6.88
C TYR A 132 -5.15 19.69 5.54
N TYR A 133 -4.22 20.65 5.63
CA TYR A 133 -3.62 21.32 4.47
C TYR A 133 -2.51 20.52 3.78
N TYR A 134 -2.08 19.37 4.33
CA TYR A 134 -1.04 18.54 3.71
C TYR A 134 -1.52 17.92 2.39
N THR A 135 -2.76 17.51 2.35
CA THR A 135 -3.36 16.88 1.18
C THR A 135 -4.88 17.03 1.21
N LYS A 136 -5.54 16.82 0.06
CA LYS A 136 -7.01 16.71 -0.04
C LYS A 136 -7.49 15.27 0.01
N ALA A 137 -6.62 14.28 -0.13
CA ALA A 137 -6.97 12.87 -0.04
C ALA A 137 -7.48 12.52 1.36
N ARG A 138 -8.61 11.82 1.44
CA ARG A 138 -9.24 11.41 2.71
C ARG A 138 -9.65 9.96 2.63
N PHE A 139 -9.28 9.21 3.68
CA PHE A 139 -9.60 7.81 3.84
C PHE A 139 -10.14 7.56 5.23
N SER A 140 -11.13 6.69 5.37
CA SER A 140 -11.56 6.18 6.66
C SER A 140 -10.81 4.88 6.95
N ILE A 141 -10.09 4.81 8.05
CA ILE A 141 -9.35 3.62 8.43
C ILE A 141 -10.29 2.63 9.10
N GLU A 142 -10.68 1.58 8.38
CA GLU A 142 -11.58 0.55 8.90
C GLU A 142 -10.87 -0.47 9.77
N LYS A 143 -9.64 -0.84 9.41
CA LYS A 143 -8.90 -1.89 10.09
C LYS A 143 -7.40 -1.70 9.96
N GLU A 144 -6.71 -1.87 11.08
CA GLU A 144 -5.24 -1.93 11.14
C GLU A 144 -4.82 -3.28 11.73
N THR A 145 -3.81 -3.89 11.16
CA THR A 145 -3.30 -5.20 11.60
C THR A 145 -1.78 -5.20 11.60
N PHE A 146 -1.16 -5.58 12.71
CA PHE A 146 0.25 -5.94 12.72
C PHE A 146 0.42 -7.41 12.36
N VAL A 147 1.35 -7.67 11.44
CA VAL A 147 1.77 -9.04 11.11
C VAL A 147 3.13 -9.25 11.74
N LEU A 148 3.19 -10.16 12.69
CA LEU A 148 4.43 -10.56 13.32
C LEU A 148 5.02 -11.75 12.56
N ALA A 149 6.23 -11.60 12.02
CA ALA A 149 7.03 -12.72 11.55
C ALA A 149 7.96 -13.12 12.71
N PRO A 150 7.65 -14.20 13.44
CA PRO A 150 8.32 -14.52 14.71
C PRO A 150 9.79 -14.88 14.55
N PHE A 151 10.30 -15.08 13.32
CA PHE A 151 11.72 -15.42 13.12
C PHE A 151 12.27 -14.92 11.79
N HIS A 152 13.45 -14.36 11.88
CA HIS A 152 14.27 -14.02 10.73
C HIS A 152 14.74 -15.30 10.00
N PRO A 153 14.87 -15.29 8.65
CA PRO A 153 15.26 -16.46 7.85
C PRO A 153 16.61 -17.11 8.19
N TYR A 154 17.41 -16.49 9.07
CA TYR A 154 18.70 -17.03 9.50
C TYR A 154 18.64 -18.01 10.70
N PHE A 155 17.48 -18.19 11.34
CA PHE A 155 17.34 -19.21 12.36
C PHE A 155 16.61 -20.43 11.80
N TRP A 156 17.23 -21.59 11.95
CA TRP A 156 16.75 -22.93 11.55
C TRP A 156 15.57 -23.39 12.44
N ILE A 157 14.55 -22.57 12.57
CA ILE A 157 13.35 -22.89 13.35
C ILE A 157 12.20 -23.10 12.35
N PRO A 158 11.33 -24.10 12.56
CA PRO A 158 10.17 -24.32 11.71
C PRO A 158 9.38 -23.03 11.56
N LYS A 159 8.91 -22.73 10.34
CA LYS A 159 8.08 -21.55 10.04
C LYS A 159 6.90 -21.52 11.01
N LEU A 160 6.99 -20.68 12.03
CA LEU A 160 5.83 -20.40 12.87
C LEU A 160 4.80 -19.62 12.05
N PRO A 161 3.50 -19.87 12.28
CA PRO A 161 2.47 -19.13 11.57
C PRO A 161 2.57 -17.64 11.87
N LEU A 162 2.27 -16.81 10.87
CA LEU A 162 2.19 -15.36 11.03
C LEU A 162 1.13 -15.03 12.10
N ILE A 163 1.51 -14.23 13.08
CA ILE A 163 0.60 -13.79 14.14
C ILE A 163 0.02 -12.44 13.75
N LYS A 164 -1.30 -12.38 13.60
CA LYS A 164 -2.03 -11.14 13.30
C LYS A 164 -2.54 -10.52 14.60
N ILE A 165 -2.14 -9.28 14.88
CA ILE A 165 -2.55 -8.54 16.08
C ILE A 165 -3.45 -7.37 15.69
N ASN A 166 -4.71 -7.46 16.12
CA ASN A 166 -5.72 -6.42 15.89
C ASN A 166 -5.97 -5.55 17.14
N ASN A 167 -5.47 -5.98 18.32
CA ASN A 167 -5.70 -5.26 19.57
C ASN A 167 -4.77 -4.06 19.70
N THR A 168 -5.33 -2.85 19.88
CA THR A 168 -4.61 -1.58 19.93
C THR A 168 -3.56 -1.52 21.05
N ILE A 169 -3.85 -2.07 22.24
CA ILE A 169 -2.91 -2.07 23.36
C ILE A 169 -1.72 -2.99 23.05
N LEU A 170 -1.99 -4.19 22.52
CA LEU A 170 -0.94 -5.11 22.12
C LEU A 170 -0.09 -4.55 20.99
N LYS A 171 -0.68 -3.85 20.02
CA LYS A 171 0.08 -3.16 18.95
C LYS A 171 1.08 -2.17 19.54
N ARG A 172 0.67 -1.33 20.48
CA ARG A 172 1.56 -0.36 21.14
C ARG A 172 2.67 -1.04 21.93
N VAL A 173 2.34 -2.10 22.69
CA VAL A 173 3.33 -2.87 23.45
C VAL A 173 4.34 -3.52 22.54
N PHE A 174 3.87 -4.18 21.47
CA PHE A 174 4.77 -4.83 20.50
C PHE A 174 5.52 -3.81 19.64
N GLY A 175 4.95 -2.68 19.30
CA GLY A 175 5.65 -1.58 18.63
C GLY A 175 6.80 -1.04 19.47
N PHE A 176 6.63 -0.96 20.80
CA PHE A 176 7.67 -0.51 21.71
C PHE A 176 8.75 -1.58 21.99
N ILE A 177 8.33 -2.85 22.15
CA ILE A 177 9.27 -3.96 22.46
C ILE A 177 9.91 -4.56 21.20
N GLY A 178 9.25 -4.37 20.05
CA GLY A 178 9.36 -5.28 18.91
C GLY A 178 10.27 -4.87 17.78
N ASN A 179 11.48 -4.36 18.05
CA ASN A 179 12.47 -4.14 16.98
C ASN A 179 12.81 -5.40 16.14
N VAL A 180 12.33 -6.56 16.52
CA VAL A 180 12.70 -7.85 15.90
C VAL A 180 11.52 -8.63 15.34
N LEU A 181 10.28 -8.33 15.73
CA LEU A 181 9.14 -9.23 15.52
C LEU A 181 8.09 -8.74 14.52
N ILE A 182 8.02 -7.45 14.22
CA ILE A 182 7.02 -6.93 13.28
C ILE A 182 7.63 -6.91 11.89
N SER A 183 7.04 -7.68 10.96
CA SER A 183 7.49 -7.69 9.57
C SER A 183 6.74 -6.66 8.73
N ASN A 184 5.42 -6.64 8.80
CA ASN A 184 4.58 -5.79 7.97
C ASN A 184 3.40 -5.22 8.74
N PHE A 185 2.93 -4.07 8.28
CA PHE A 185 1.70 -3.40 8.70
C PHE A 185 0.68 -3.49 7.55
N ILE A 186 -0.54 -3.93 7.84
CA ILE A 186 -1.62 -4.11 6.88
C ILE A 186 -2.77 -3.18 7.25
N LEU A 187 -3.21 -2.38 6.30
CA LEU A 187 -4.37 -1.49 6.35
C LEU A 187 -5.51 -2.02 5.48
#